data_bfaa65338759c7d87f169cfb694cdc29
#
_entry.id   bfaa65338759c7d87f169cfb694cdc29
#
_cell.length_a   1.000
_cell.length_b   1.000
_cell.length_c   1.000
_cell.angle_alpha   90.00
_cell.angle_beta   90.00
_cell.angle_gamma   90.00
#
_symmetry.space_group_name_H-M   'P 1'
#
loop_
_entity.id
_entity.type
_entity.pdbx_description
1 polymer ?
#
loop_
_entity_poly.entity_id
_entity_poly.type
_entity_poly.pdbx_seq_one_letter_code
_entity_poly.pdbx_strand_id
1 'polypeptide(L)'
;MNLPYSDNLNIGYLSRMFDRNRVSNCYKYFWMLAILNKISAEKTSFTYNELLDEMIVRAWYMVTEFNLRLGPCNTTDNLEEVVRYISTEYKLASTVEEGKLHEFLRTTENVRIDKYKEKLIVNVPYCLQSPFYPAIKSPGKSKIAEINRQKHLLYYFMDFQKLDTRVEVNDEWAEYLIRNKEDRKSVV
;
A
#
# COMPACT_ATOMS: atom_id res chain seq x y z
N MET A 1 -11.25 -12.49 10.50
CA MET A 1 -11.40 -12.33 9.05
C MET A 1 -11.32 -13.72 8.44
N ASN A 2 -12.39 -14.19 7.79
CA ASN A 2 -12.37 -15.48 7.10
C ASN A 2 -11.84 -15.25 5.68
N LEU A 3 -10.61 -15.65 5.43
CA LEU A 3 -10.01 -15.62 4.11
C LEU A 3 -10.21 -16.97 3.42
N PRO A 4 -10.38 -17.00 2.10
CA PRO A 4 -10.47 -18.24 1.35
C PRO A 4 -9.26 -19.14 1.60
N TYR A 5 -9.50 -20.45 1.63
CA TYR A 5 -8.44 -21.44 1.85
C TYR A 5 -7.49 -21.55 0.65
N SER A 6 -6.25 -21.90 0.91
CA SER A 6 -5.25 -22.26 -0.11
C SER A 6 -4.40 -23.41 0.37
N ASP A 7 -4.16 -24.40 -0.50
CA ASP A 7 -3.30 -25.54 -0.19
C ASP A 7 -1.80 -25.16 -0.14
N ASN A 8 -1.40 -24.16 -0.91
CA ASN A 8 0.00 -23.80 -1.11
C ASN A 8 0.45 -22.64 -0.20
N LEU A 9 -0.49 -21.86 0.34
CA LEU A 9 -0.19 -20.65 1.09
C LEU A 9 -0.65 -20.74 2.55
N ASN A 10 0.19 -20.30 3.47
CA ASN A 10 -0.24 -20.10 4.85
C ASN A 10 -1.01 -18.77 4.98
N ILE A 11 -2.31 -18.82 4.73
CA ILE A 11 -3.22 -17.66 4.80
C ILE A 11 -3.22 -16.98 6.18
N GLY A 12 -2.81 -17.71 7.23
CA GLY A 12 -2.65 -17.13 8.57
C GLY A 12 -1.67 -15.98 8.63
N TYR A 13 -0.68 -15.90 7.73
CA TYR A 13 0.20 -14.74 7.63
C TYR A 13 -0.56 -13.50 7.18
N LEU A 14 -1.41 -13.62 6.16
CA LEU A 14 -2.22 -12.52 5.65
C LEU A 14 -3.19 -12.01 6.72
N SER A 15 -3.84 -12.91 7.47
CA SER A 15 -4.70 -12.52 8.60
C SER A 15 -3.94 -11.75 9.69
N ARG A 16 -2.71 -12.18 10.00
CA ARG A 16 -1.88 -11.53 11.03
C ARG A 16 -1.35 -10.15 10.61
N MET A 17 -1.25 -9.87 9.30
CA MET A 17 -0.87 -8.53 8.82
C MET A 17 -1.85 -7.46 9.28
N PHE A 18 -3.13 -7.82 9.42
CA PHE A 18 -4.22 -6.93 9.76
C PHE A 18 -4.75 -7.11 11.19
N ASP A 19 -3.99 -7.81 12.05
CA ASP A 19 -4.31 -7.88 13.46
C ASP A 19 -4.35 -6.47 14.08
N ARG A 20 -5.48 -6.13 14.68
CA ARG A 20 -5.73 -4.80 15.28
C ARG A 20 -4.66 -4.40 16.31
N ASN A 21 -4.10 -5.37 17.02
CA ASN A 21 -3.04 -5.13 17.99
C ASN A 21 -1.68 -4.77 17.36
N ARG A 22 -1.56 -4.92 16.03
CA ARG A 22 -0.33 -4.66 15.25
C ARG A 22 -0.46 -3.51 14.26
N VAL A 23 -1.63 -2.88 14.20
CA VAL A 23 -1.90 -1.77 13.28
C VAL A 23 -2.08 -0.50 14.09
N SER A 24 -1.06 0.37 14.07
CA SER A 24 -1.08 1.67 14.75
C SER A 24 -1.74 2.77 13.91
N ASN A 25 -1.71 2.63 12.59
CA ASN A 25 -2.34 3.55 11.63
C ASN A 25 -2.80 2.79 10.37
N CYS A 26 -3.64 3.42 9.57
CA CYS A 26 -4.31 2.78 8.44
C CYS A 26 -3.42 2.51 7.21
N TYR A 27 -2.15 2.95 7.19
CA TYR A 27 -1.25 2.80 6.03
C TYR A 27 -1.15 1.37 5.51
N LYS A 28 -1.13 0.37 6.40
CA LYS A 28 -1.08 -1.03 6.00
C LYS A 28 -2.28 -1.45 5.14
N TYR A 29 -3.47 -0.95 5.49
CA TYR A 29 -4.68 -1.22 4.72
C TYR A 29 -4.63 -0.57 3.35
N PHE A 30 -4.22 0.71 3.28
CA PHE A 30 -4.09 1.43 2.01
C PHE A 30 -3.02 0.84 1.11
N TRP A 31 -1.87 0.41 1.66
CA TRP A 31 -0.83 -0.25 0.88
C TRP A 31 -1.30 -1.57 0.29
N MET A 32 -1.96 -2.41 1.09
CA MET A 32 -2.51 -3.67 0.59
C MET A 32 -3.63 -3.43 -0.43
N LEU A 33 -4.48 -2.44 -0.19
CA LEU A 33 -5.54 -2.05 -1.13
C LEU A 33 -4.95 -1.57 -2.46
N ALA A 34 -3.84 -0.82 -2.42
CA ALA A 34 -3.13 -0.38 -3.61
C ALA A 34 -2.61 -1.58 -4.43
N ILE A 35 -2.00 -2.56 -3.77
CA ILE A 35 -1.59 -3.82 -4.43
C ILE A 35 -2.80 -4.51 -5.04
N LEU A 36 -3.88 -4.72 -4.28
CA LEU A 36 -5.08 -5.40 -4.74
C LEU A 36 -5.74 -4.71 -5.94
N ASN A 37 -5.73 -3.38 -5.99
CA ASN A 37 -6.33 -2.65 -7.10
C ASN A 37 -5.49 -2.73 -8.38
N LYS A 38 -4.17 -2.75 -8.23
CA LYS A 38 -3.25 -2.73 -9.36
C LYS A 38 -2.85 -4.10 -9.89
N ILE A 39 -2.95 -5.16 -9.08
CA ILE A 39 -2.53 -6.51 -9.49
C ILE A 39 -3.44 -7.08 -10.57
N SER A 40 -2.85 -7.65 -11.60
CA SER A 40 -3.51 -8.42 -12.65
C SER A 40 -2.61 -9.55 -13.14
N ALA A 41 -3.11 -10.42 -14.00
CA ALA A 41 -2.32 -11.50 -14.59
C ALA A 41 -1.11 -10.98 -15.39
N GLU A 42 -1.23 -9.77 -15.96
CA GLU A 42 -0.18 -9.14 -16.77
C GLU A 42 0.75 -8.25 -15.93
N LYS A 43 0.37 -7.92 -14.68
CA LYS A 43 1.14 -6.98 -13.86
C LYS A 43 1.17 -7.39 -12.40
N THR A 44 2.31 -7.91 -11.96
CA THR A 44 2.61 -8.32 -10.57
C THR A 44 3.71 -7.49 -9.91
N SER A 45 4.33 -6.56 -10.66
CA SER A 45 5.40 -5.69 -10.16
C SER A 45 5.01 -4.22 -10.23
N PHE A 46 5.33 -3.47 -9.17
CA PHE A 46 4.94 -2.07 -9.00
C PHE A 46 6.08 -1.25 -8.40
N THR A 47 6.20 0.02 -8.81
CA THR A 47 7.06 0.96 -8.07
C THR A 47 6.37 1.43 -6.78
N TYR A 48 7.16 1.90 -5.82
CA TYR A 48 6.59 2.56 -4.64
C TYR A 48 5.72 3.75 -5.03
N ASN A 49 6.15 4.53 -6.02
CA ASN A 49 5.38 5.68 -6.50
C ASN A 49 4.00 5.27 -6.99
N GLU A 50 3.90 4.22 -7.82
CA GLU A 50 2.62 3.69 -8.31
C GLU A 50 1.68 3.26 -7.17
N LEU A 51 2.22 2.62 -6.12
CA LEU A 51 1.42 2.18 -4.97
C LEU A 51 1.01 3.36 -4.09
N LEU A 52 1.88 4.35 -3.91
CA LEU A 52 1.57 5.54 -3.12
C LEU A 52 0.53 6.43 -3.82
N ASP A 53 0.59 6.54 -5.14
CA ASP A 53 -0.43 7.24 -5.92
C ASP A 53 -1.80 6.59 -5.73
N GLU A 54 -1.86 5.26 -5.79
CA GLU A 54 -3.08 4.52 -5.52
C GLU A 54 -3.58 4.73 -4.08
N MET A 55 -2.67 4.75 -3.09
CA MET A 55 -3.04 5.06 -1.70
C MET A 55 -3.68 6.46 -1.58
N ILE A 56 -3.10 7.46 -2.23
CA ILE A 56 -3.63 8.83 -2.25
C ILE A 56 -5.03 8.85 -2.88
N VAL A 57 -5.20 8.19 -4.02
CA VAL A 57 -6.50 8.10 -4.71
C VAL A 57 -7.55 7.43 -3.81
N ARG A 58 -7.21 6.31 -3.15
CA ARG A 58 -8.15 5.60 -2.26
C ARG A 58 -8.49 6.39 -0.99
N ALA A 59 -7.58 7.21 -0.50
CA ALA A 59 -7.80 8.07 0.67
C ALA A 59 -8.54 9.38 0.32
N TRP A 60 -8.57 9.77 -0.97
CA TRP A 60 -9.00 11.08 -1.42
C TRP A 60 -10.35 11.49 -0.87
N TYR A 61 -11.40 10.77 -1.24
CA TYR A 61 -12.77 11.12 -0.90
C TYR A 61 -13.01 11.09 0.62
N MET A 62 -12.43 10.12 1.31
CA MET A 62 -12.56 10.01 2.77
C MET A 62 -11.97 11.21 3.50
N VAL A 63 -10.83 11.72 3.03
CA VAL A 63 -10.14 12.85 3.67
C VAL A 63 -10.73 14.19 3.25
N THR A 64 -11.06 14.36 1.97
CA THR A 64 -11.47 15.65 1.42
C THR A 64 -12.96 15.95 1.62
N GLU A 65 -13.83 14.95 1.51
CA GLU A 65 -15.28 15.10 1.66
C GLU A 65 -15.71 14.88 3.11
N PHE A 66 -15.37 13.72 3.69
CA PHE A 66 -15.81 13.39 5.05
C PHE A 66 -14.87 13.92 6.14
N ASN A 67 -13.76 14.54 5.78
CA ASN A 67 -12.76 15.02 6.74
C ASN A 67 -12.29 13.95 7.72
N LEU A 68 -12.26 12.66 7.27
CA LEU A 68 -11.84 11.56 8.12
C LEU A 68 -10.35 11.68 8.44
N ARG A 69 -10.03 11.38 9.69
CA ARG A 69 -8.65 11.23 10.14
C ARG A 69 -8.19 9.81 9.89
N LEU A 70 -6.98 9.68 9.34
CA LEU A 70 -6.40 8.38 9.00
C LEU A 70 -5.47 7.84 10.09
N GLY A 71 -5.08 8.67 11.04
CA GLY A 71 -4.21 8.32 12.16
C GLY A 71 -4.82 8.61 13.53
N PRO A 72 -4.12 8.25 14.63
CA PRO A 72 -4.54 8.59 15.98
C PRO A 72 -4.73 10.09 16.19
N CYS A 73 -5.65 10.47 17.09
CA CYS A 73 -6.08 11.87 17.28
C CYS A 73 -4.96 12.89 17.55
N ASN A 74 -3.84 12.44 18.13
CA ASN A 74 -2.74 13.30 18.56
C ASN A 74 -1.50 13.18 17.66
N THR A 75 -1.62 12.56 16.48
CA THR A 75 -0.50 12.38 15.56
C THR A 75 -0.83 12.96 14.20
N THR A 76 0.21 13.39 13.49
CA THR A 76 0.13 13.79 12.09
C THR A 76 0.18 12.55 11.21
N ASP A 77 -0.79 12.39 10.34
CA ASP A 77 -0.83 11.30 9.37
C ASP A 77 -0.34 11.78 8.00
N ASN A 78 0.77 11.21 7.51
CA ASN A 78 1.39 11.68 6.26
C ASN A 78 0.51 11.42 5.02
N LEU A 79 -0.34 10.39 5.01
CA LEU A 79 -1.27 10.15 3.91
C LEU A 79 -2.39 11.18 3.92
N GLU A 80 -2.93 11.49 5.09
CA GLU A 80 -3.91 12.56 5.27
C GLU A 80 -3.33 13.91 4.84
N GLU A 81 -2.09 14.22 5.27
CA GLU A 81 -1.43 15.48 4.95
C GLU A 81 -1.20 15.68 3.45
N VAL A 82 -0.72 14.65 2.74
CA VAL A 82 -0.49 14.79 1.30
C VAL A 82 -1.80 14.97 0.55
N VAL A 83 -2.87 14.27 0.94
CA VAL A 83 -4.20 14.43 0.34
C VAL A 83 -4.72 15.86 0.56
N ARG A 84 -4.68 16.36 1.80
CA ARG A 84 -5.09 17.74 2.13
C ARG A 84 -4.25 18.80 1.41
N TYR A 85 -2.94 18.57 1.35
CA TYR A 85 -2.03 19.46 0.63
C TYR A 85 -2.40 19.54 -0.85
N ILE A 86 -2.58 18.43 -1.53
CA ILE A 86 -2.93 18.38 -2.95
C ILE A 86 -4.30 19.04 -3.18
N SER A 87 -5.31 18.72 -2.38
CA SER A 87 -6.65 19.29 -2.52
C SER A 87 -6.63 20.82 -2.37
N THR A 88 -5.89 21.34 -1.40
CA THR A 88 -5.83 22.77 -1.10
C THR A 88 -4.98 23.54 -2.13
N GLU A 89 -3.78 23.04 -2.42
CA GLU A 89 -2.80 23.69 -3.29
C GLU A 89 -3.30 23.77 -4.74
N TYR A 90 -3.87 22.67 -5.23
CA TYR A 90 -4.34 22.56 -6.62
C TYR A 90 -5.85 22.78 -6.77
N LYS A 91 -6.54 23.09 -5.67
CA LYS A 91 -7.99 23.33 -5.64
C LYS A 91 -8.81 22.23 -6.28
N LEU A 92 -8.38 20.98 -6.08
CA LEU A 92 -9.09 19.82 -6.59
C LEU A 92 -10.29 19.50 -5.70
N ALA A 93 -11.44 19.32 -6.33
CA ALA A 93 -12.67 18.97 -5.62
C ALA A 93 -12.61 17.55 -5.02
N SER A 94 -13.35 17.33 -3.94
CA SER A 94 -13.49 16.00 -3.34
C SER A 94 -14.05 14.96 -4.31
N THR A 95 -14.88 15.40 -5.24
CA THR A 95 -15.55 14.58 -6.27
C THR A 95 -14.74 14.45 -7.57
N VAL A 96 -13.44 14.80 -7.57
CA VAL A 96 -12.58 14.60 -8.75
C VAL A 96 -12.58 13.13 -9.16
N GLU A 97 -12.71 12.88 -10.46
CA GLU A 97 -12.68 11.52 -11.02
C GLU A 97 -11.34 10.84 -10.74
N GLU A 98 -11.37 9.57 -10.33
CA GLU A 98 -10.16 8.80 -10.01
C GLU A 98 -9.12 8.83 -11.15
N GLY A 99 -9.57 8.69 -12.41
CA GLY A 99 -8.69 8.73 -13.59
C GLY A 99 -7.94 10.06 -13.70
N LYS A 100 -8.62 11.18 -13.47
CA LYS A 100 -8.01 12.52 -13.50
C LYS A 100 -7.02 12.72 -12.35
N LEU A 101 -7.33 12.19 -11.16
CA LEU A 101 -6.44 12.25 -10.03
C LEU A 101 -5.18 11.40 -10.25
N HIS A 102 -5.32 10.20 -10.83
CA HIS A 102 -4.18 9.38 -11.24
C HIS A 102 -3.30 10.10 -12.29
N GLU A 103 -3.91 10.71 -13.29
CA GLU A 103 -3.17 11.47 -14.31
C GLU A 103 -2.43 12.64 -13.68
N PHE A 104 -3.09 13.40 -12.81
CA PHE A 104 -2.49 14.49 -12.06
C PHE A 104 -1.25 14.02 -11.26
N LEU A 105 -1.38 12.94 -10.47
CA LEU A 105 -0.28 12.42 -9.67
C LEU A 105 0.90 11.91 -10.50
N ARG A 106 0.61 11.33 -11.67
CA ARG A 106 1.63 10.83 -12.60
C ARG A 106 2.39 11.94 -13.32
N THR A 107 1.75 13.08 -13.60
CA THR A 107 2.31 14.17 -14.42
C THR A 107 2.84 15.32 -13.60
N THR A 108 2.46 15.42 -12.32
CA THR A 108 2.86 16.53 -11.45
C THR A 108 4.23 16.29 -10.85
N GLU A 109 5.18 17.15 -11.19
CA GLU A 109 6.48 17.22 -10.52
C GLU A 109 6.38 18.20 -9.34
N ASN A 110 6.30 17.66 -8.12
CA ASN A 110 6.23 18.48 -6.92
C ASN A 110 7.03 17.86 -5.76
N VAL A 111 8.15 18.52 -5.44
CA VAL A 111 9.08 18.08 -4.38
C VAL A 111 8.40 17.89 -3.01
N ARG A 112 7.33 18.63 -2.72
CA ARG A 112 6.61 18.49 -1.45
C ARG A 112 5.75 17.24 -1.42
N ILE A 113 5.11 16.90 -2.54
CA ILE A 113 4.38 15.62 -2.69
C ILE A 113 5.35 14.46 -2.53
N ASP A 114 6.50 14.51 -3.21
CA ASP A 114 7.52 13.46 -3.12
C ASP A 114 8.05 13.28 -1.69
N LYS A 115 8.28 14.38 -0.96
CA LYS A 115 8.67 14.32 0.45
C LYS A 115 7.63 13.63 1.34
N TYR A 116 6.33 13.83 1.10
CA TYR A 116 5.28 13.09 1.80
C TYR A 116 5.29 11.61 1.45
N LYS A 117 5.43 11.29 0.16
CA LYS A 117 5.56 9.91 -0.32
C LYS A 117 6.79 9.22 0.30
N GLU A 118 7.94 9.89 0.33
CA GLU A 118 9.16 9.37 0.96
C GLU A 118 8.97 9.05 2.45
N LYS A 119 8.22 9.85 3.19
CA LYS A 119 7.89 9.55 4.59
C LYS A 119 7.02 8.30 4.74
N LEU A 120 6.09 8.07 3.82
CA LEU A 120 5.22 6.88 3.85
C LEU A 120 5.99 5.59 3.64
N ILE A 121 7.01 5.58 2.77
CA ILE A 121 7.81 4.37 2.48
C ILE A 121 8.83 4.00 3.56
N VAL A 122 9.03 4.83 4.57
CA VAL A 122 10.01 4.53 5.64
C VAL A 122 9.71 3.21 6.34
N ASN A 123 8.44 2.93 6.62
CA ASN A 123 8.03 1.77 7.41
C ASN A 123 7.02 0.86 6.71
N VAL A 124 6.07 1.42 5.98
CA VAL A 124 4.87 0.70 5.50
C VAL A 124 5.21 -0.54 4.67
N PRO A 125 6.08 -0.49 3.66
CA PRO A 125 6.37 -1.65 2.82
C PRO A 125 6.98 -2.81 3.61
N TYR A 126 7.77 -2.51 4.63
CA TYR A 126 8.46 -3.50 5.44
C TYR A 126 7.59 -4.03 6.58
N CYS A 127 6.91 -3.14 7.28
CA CYS A 127 6.10 -3.50 8.45
C CYS A 127 4.83 -4.27 8.09
N LEU A 128 4.27 -4.08 6.88
CA LEU A 128 3.08 -4.79 6.45
C LEU A 128 3.30 -6.30 6.51
N GLN A 129 4.32 -6.79 5.84
CA GLN A 129 4.60 -8.23 5.75
C GLN A 129 5.49 -8.77 6.89
N SER A 130 5.65 -8.02 8.00
CA SER A 130 6.43 -8.50 9.16
C SER A 130 5.99 -9.86 9.74
N PRO A 131 4.74 -10.32 9.65
CA PRO A 131 4.37 -11.66 10.05
C PRO A 131 5.07 -12.78 9.29
N PHE A 132 5.58 -12.52 8.08
CA PHE A 132 6.31 -13.50 7.26
C PHE A 132 7.75 -13.70 7.74
N TYR A 133 8.30 -12.76 8.53
CA TYR A 133 9.67 -12.81 9.05
C TYR A 133 9.73 -12.38 10.53
N PRO A 134 9.10 -13.13 11.42
CA PRO A 134 8.97 -12.75 12.83
C PRO A 134 10.31 -12.62 13.58
N ALA A 135 11.38 -13.23 13.06
CA ALA A 135 12.73 -13.14 13.61
C ALA A 135 13.40 -11.79 13.33
N ILE A 136 12.99 -11.09 12.26
CA ILE A 136 13.57 -9.80 11.87
C ILE A 136 12.90 -8.69 12.70
N LYS A 137 13.61 -8.21 13.70
CA LYS A 137 13.15 -7.08 14.53
C LYS A 137 13.35 -5.76 13.80
N SER A 138 12.41 -4.82 13.94
CA SER A 138 12.47 -3.48 13.33
C SER A 138 12.79 -3.52 11.83
N PRO A 139 11.90 -4.15 11.01
CA PRO A 139 12.13 -4.25 9.58
C PRO A 139 12.14 -2.87 8.93
N GLY A 140 13.04 -2.67 7.98
CA GLY A 140 13.21 -1.41 7.29
C GLY A 140 14.19 -1.53 6.11
N LYS A 141 14.45 -0.41 5.45
CA LYS A 141 15.32 -0.37 4.26
C LYS A 141 16.67 -1.05 4.44
N SER A 142 17.31 -0.89 5.60
CA SER A 142 18.62 -1.51 5.89
C SER A 142 18.61 -3.04 5.98
N LYS A 143 17.43 -3.65 6.11
CA LYS A 143 17.26 -5.10 6.23
C LYS A 143 16.65 -5.77 5.00
N ILE A 144 16.54 -5.06 3.90
CA ILE A 144 15.92 -5.58 2.67
C ILE A 144 16.60 -6.87 2.20
N ALA A 145 17.94 -6.93 2.21
CA ALA A 145 18.67 -8.15 1.82
C ALA A 145 18.35 -9.34 2.73
N GLU A 146 18.16 -9.10 4.03
CA GLU A 146 17.75 -10.13 5.00
C GLU A 146 16.29 -10.54 4.79
N ILE A 147 15.41 -9.57 4.53
CA ILE A 147 14.00 -9.81 4.24
C ILE A 147 13.86 -10.64 2.97
N ASN A 148 14.50 -10.24 1.86
CA ASN A 148 14.40 -10.93 0.58
C ASN A 148 14.96 -12.37 0.58
N ARG A 149 15.74 -12.74 1.58
CA ARG A 149 16.20 -14.14 1.76
C ARG A 149 15.10 -15.04 2.37
N GLN A 150 14.04 -14.46 2.91
CA GLN A 150 12.92 -15.22 3.46
C GLN A 150 12.11 -15.84 2.32
N LYS A 151 11.62 -17.06 2.55
CA LYS A 151 10.75 -17.75 1.59
C LYS A 151 9.29 -17.33 1.78
N HIS A 152 8.51 -17.45 0.70
CA HIS A 152 7.06 -17.26 0.72
C HIS A 152 6.59 -15.86 1.19
N LEU A 153 7.40 -14.83 0.94
CA LEU A 153 6.99 -13.45 1.17
C LEU A 153 5.75 -13.10 0.33
N LEU A 154 4.99 -12.12 0.77
CA LEU A 154 3.92 -11.54 -0.04
C LEU A 154 4.50 -10.87 -1.30
N TYR A 155 5.59 -10.12 -1.12
CA TYR A 155 6.35 -9.49 -2.20
C TYR A 155 7.83 -9.35 -1.84
N TYR A 156 8.67 -9.25 -2.85
CA TYR A 156 10.11 -9.01 -2.77
C TYR A 156 10.43 -7.56 -3.16
N PHE A 157 11.52 -7.03 -2.64
CA PHE A 157 11.99 -5.68 -2.96
C PHE A 157 13.07 -5.75 -4.03
N MET A 158 12.91 -4.96 -5.10
CA MET A 158 13.80 -4.89 -6.25
C MET A 158 14.22 -3.44 -6.49
N ASP A 159 15.37 -3.23 -7.13
CA ASP A 159 15.82 -1.92 -7.66
C ASP A 159 15.69 -0.74 -6.68
N PHE A 160 16.51 -0.70 -5.64
CA PHE A 160 16.40 0.21 -4.49
C PHE A 160 16.69 1.69 -4.83
N GLN A 161 15.74 2.37 -5.46
CA GLN A 161 15.84 3.76 -5.91
C GLN A 161 14.74 4.66 -5.34
N LYS A 162 14.69 4.85 -4.02
CA LYS A 162 13.66 5.70 -3.37
C LYS A 162 12.24 5.33 -3.83
N LEU A 163 11.52 6.30 -4.45
CA LEU A 163 10.16 6.11 -4.95
C LEU A 163 10.08 5.14 -6.15
N ASP A 164 11.18 4.97 -6.90
CA ASP A 164 11.26 4.02 -8.00
C ASP A 164 11.66 2.59 -7.55
N THR A 165 11.88 2.37 -6.25
CA THR A 165 12.00 1.02 -5.71
C THR A 165 10.81 0.19 -6.10
N ARG A 166 11.06 -1.01 -6.63
CA ARG A 166 10.00 -1.92 -7.07
C ARG A 166 9.69 -2.96 -6.00
N VAL A 167 8.45 -3.33 -5.93
CA VAL A 167 7.99 -4.53 -5.24
C VAL A 167 7.47 -5.51 -6.28
N GLU A 168 7.86 -6.76 -6.16
CA GLU A 168 7.40 -7.85 -7.00
C GLU A 168 6.59 -8.82 -6.15
N VAL A 169 5.31 -8.93 -6.43
CA VAL A 169 4.41 -9.84 -5.70
C VAL A 169 4.79 -11.27 -6.06
N ASN A 170 4.94 -12.12 -5.05
CA ASN A 170 5.24 -13.53 -5.25
C ASN A 170 4.13 -14.21 -6.07
N ASP A 171 4.48 -15.05 -7.02
CA ASP A 171 3.54 -15.65 -7.98
C ASP A 171 2.38 -16.39 -7.32
N GLU A 172 2.64 -17.19 -6.29
CA GLU A 172 1.60 -17.91 -5.56
C GLU A 172 0.62 -16.97 -4.88
N TRP A 173 1.14 -15.87 -4.29
CA TRP A 173 0.32 -14.83 -3.70
C TRP A 173 -0.41 -14.00 -4.76
N ALA A 174 0.23 -13.71 -5.90
CA ALA A 174 -0.41 -13.00 -7.01
C ALA A 174 -1.63 -13.78 -7.53
N GLU A 175 -1.46 -15.07 -7.81
CA GLU A 175 -2.56 -15.95 -8.23
C GLU A 175 -3.69 -15.98 -7.21
N TYR A 176 -3.36 -16.15 -5.93
CA TYR A 176 -4.34 -16.14 -4.85
C TYR A 176 -5.11 -14.82 -4.75
N LEU A 177 -4.41 -13.69 -4.82
CA LEU A 177 -5.03 -12.36 -4.70
C LEU A 177 -5.93 -12.05 -5.89
N ILE A 178 -5.49 -12.38 -7.12
CA ILE A 178 -6.24 -12.15 -8.36
C ILE A 178 -7.53 -12.96 -8.33
N ARG A 179 -7.44 -14.27 -8.09
CA ARG A 179 -8.60 -15.17 -8.00
C ARG A 179 -9.63 -14.66 -7.00
N ASN A 180 -9.21 -14.35 -5.78
CA ASN A 180 -10.14 -13.93 -4.72
C ASN A 180 -10.65 -12.49 -4.85
N LYS A 181 -10.00 -11.65 -5.66
CA LYS A 181 -10.49 -10.33 -6.05
C LYS A 181 -11.64 -10.43 -7.06
N GLU A 182 -11.53 -11.34 -8.01
CA GLU A 182 -12.55 -11.56 -9.05
C GLU A 182 -13.82 -12.18 -8.47
N ASP A 183 -13.69 -13.17 -7.58
CA ASP A 183 -14.83 -13.77 -6.90
C ASP A 183 -15.70 -12.77 -6.14
N ARG A 184 -15.10 -11.74 -5.54
CA ARG A 184 -15.84 -10.67 -4.86
C ARG A 184 -16.57 -9.72 -5.81
N LYS A 185 -16.10 -9.54 -7.03
CA LYS A 185 -16.76 -8.73 -8.05
C LYS A 185 -17.98 -9.44 -8.64
N SER A 186 -18.01 -10.75 -8.62
CA SER A 186 -19.12 -11.57 -9.12
C SER A 186 -20.30 -11.69 -8.16
N VAL A 187 -20.17 -11.22 -6.92
CA VAL A 187 -21.19 -11.27 -5.85
C VAL A 187 -21.92 -9.92 -5.67
N VAL A 188 -21.56 -8.90 -6.42
CA VAL A 188 -22.22 -7.58 -6.47
C VAL A 188 -22.91 -7.41 -7.81
#